data_a84c265ef67e2032a075c2f79707af28
#
_entry.id   a84c265ef67e2032a075c2f79707af28
#
_cell.length_a   1.000
_cell.length_b   1.000
_cell.length_c   1.000
_cell.angle_alpha   90.00
_cell.angle_beta   90.00
_cell.angle_gamma   90.00
#
_symmetry.space_group_name_H-M   'P 1'
#
loop_
_entity.id
_entity.type
_entity.pdbx_description
1 polymer ?
#
loop_
_entity_poly.entity_id
_entity_poly.type
_entity_poly.pdbx_seq_one_letter_code
_entity_poly.pdbx_strand_id
1 'polypeptide(L)'
;NINKGTGKITYKQDTKEALVVEPGDYVLYTIRVYNEGEVNGYASKIKDTLPIGLEFVVGNEEYNGKWNLDGIDSDGRQVVSTTWFAKGQGAELNAVEGDANYKANLLNALKKDGAISTTNPENPDYLDAQVLCKVTENATSDRVLVNYAQIADDSDENGNPIDDIDSTPDNFVNPDREFEDDEDFERIK
;
A
#
# COMPACT_ATOMS: atom_id res chain seq x y z
N ASN A 1 -12.48 2.62 -9.79
CA ASN A 1 -12.70 3.85 -10.57
C ASN A 1 -13.99 4.54 -10.12
N ILE A 2 -13.91 5.84 -9.91
CA ILE A 2 -15.05 6.72 -9.68
C ILE A 2 -15.15 7.65 -10.89
N ASN A 3 -16.15 7.42 -11.75
CA ASN A 3 -16.35 8.21 -12.97
C ASN A 3 -16.74 9.65 -12.63
N LYS A 4 -16.02 10.63 -13.16
CA LYS A 4 -16.18 12.07 -12.87
C LYS A 4 -17.55 12.65 -13.27
N GLY A 5 -18.17 12.10 -14.31
CA GLY A 5 -19.43 12.63 -14.86
C GLY A 5 -20.68 12.04 -14.21
N THR A 6 -20.61 10.77 -13.82
CA THR A 6 -21.77 10.00 -13.32
C THR A 6 -21.68 9.60 -11.87
N GLY A 7 -20.50 9.71 -11.25
CA GLY A 7 -20.22 9.19 -9.92
C GLY A 7 -20.26 7.65 -9.85
N LYS A 8 -20.39 6.97 -10.99
CA LYS A 8 -20.44 5.51 -11.03
C LYS A 8 -19.14 4.91 -10.52
N ILE A 9 -19.25 3.95 -9.61
CA ILE A 9 -18.11 3.20 -9.07
C ILE A 9 -17.97 1.89 -9.83
N THR A 10 -16.76 1.60 -10.29
CA THR A 10 -16.38 0.31 -10.90
C THR A 10 -15.26 -0.29 -10.08
N TYR A 11 -15.44 -1.52 -9.66
CA TYR A 11 -14.45 -2.27 -8.88
C TYR A 11 -13.71 -3.28 -9.75
N LYS A 12 -12.46 -3.48 -9.46
CA LYS A 12 -11.65 -4.62 -9.84
C LYS A 12 -10.93 -5.11 -8.58
N GLN A 13 -10.90 -6.40 -8.38
CA GLN A 13 -10.29 -7.03 -7.23
C GLN A 13 -9.55 -8.28 -7.71
N ASP A 14 -8.31 -8.42 -7.33
CA ASP A 14 -7.45 -9.61 -7.48
C ASP A 14 -7.32 -10.18 -8.91
N THR A 15 -7.63 -9.41 -9.94
CA THR A 15 -7.63 -9.92 -11.32
C THR A 15 -6.42 -9.51 -12.15
N LYS A 16 -5.64 -8.53 -11.70
CA LYS A 16 -4.55 -7.88 -12.47
C LYS A 16 -4.96 -7.41 -13.88
N GLU A 17 -6.26 -7.47 -14.19
CA GLU A 17 -6.82 -6.89 -15.41
C GLU A 17 -6.94 -5.38 -15.27
N ALA A 18 -6.55 -4.65 -16.30
CA ALA A 18 -6.61 -3.20 -16.27
C ALA A 18 -8.05 -2.68 -16.08
N LEU A 19 -8.25 -1.82 -15.08
CA LEU A 19 -9.48 -1.07 -14.89
C LEU A 19 -9.56 0.05 -15.91
N VAL A 20 -10.68 0.13 -16.63
CA VAL A 20 -10.90 1.20 -17.64
C VAL A 20 -11.19 2.52 -16.94
N VAL A 21 -10.47 3.57 -17.34
CA VAL A 21 -10.58 4.92 -16.78
C VAL A 21 -10.53 5.97 -17.89
N GLU A 22 -10.97 7.17 -17.58
CA GLU A 22 -10.90 8.34 -18.47
C GLU A 22 -10.18 9.51 -17.76
N PRO A 23 -9.49 10.39 -18.48
CA PRO A 23 -8.93 11.60 -17.90
C PRO A 23 -9.96 12.38 -17.08
N GLY A 24 -9.59 12.70 -15.84
CA GLY A 24 -10.44 13.36 -14.86
C GLY A 24 -11.20 12.42 -13.93
N ASP A 25 -11.20 11.12 -14.17
CA ASP A 25 -11.69 10.12 -13.21
C ASP A 25 -10.79 10.07 -11.97
N TYR A 26 -11.33 9.50 -10.89
CA TYR A 26 -10.58 9.21 -9.68
C TYR A 26 -10.41 7.70 -9.52
N VAL A 27 -9.23 7.29 -9.11
CA VAL A 27 -8.89 5.91 -8.79
C VAL A 27 -8.53 5.84 -7.31
N LEU A 28 -9.24 5.00 -6.57
CA LEU A 28 -8.91 4.66 -5.20
C LEU A 28 -8.22 3.31 -5.20
N TYR A 29 -6.93 3.29 -4.89
CA TYR A 29 -6.20 2.06 -4.64
C TYR A 29 -6.35 1.64 -3.19
N THR A 30 -6.46 0.35 -2.97
CA THR A 30 -6.36 -0.26 -1.64
C THR A 30 -5.16 -1.19 -1.66
N ILE A 31 -4.13 -0.80 -0.93
CA ILE A 31 -2.92 -1.57 -0.72
C ILE A 31 -3.15 -2.39 0.53
N ARG A 32 -3.16 -3.70 0.40
CA ARG A 32 -3.33 -4.62 1.54
C ARG A 32 -2.00 -5.24 1.88
N VAL A 33 -1.56 -5.01 3.11
CA VAL A 33 -0.35 -5.57 3.66
C VAL A 33 -0.69 -6.74 4.57
N TYR A 34 -0.07 -7.88 4.32
CA TYR A 34 -0.24 -9.10 5.10
C TYR A 34 1.02 -9.38 5.93
N ASN A 35 0.86 -10.11 7.03
CA ASN A 35 1.98 -10.76 7.71
C ASN A 35 1.89 -12.27 7.52
N GLU A 36 2.67 -12.79 6.60
CA GLU A 36 2.80 -14.23 6.33
C GLU A 36 4.02 -14.86 7.03
N GLY A 37 4.75 -14.05 7.78
CA GLY A 37 5.99 -14.42 8.47
C GLY A 37 5.81 -15.17 9.77
N GLU A 38 6.93 -15.32 10.47
CA GLU A 38 7.05 -16.04 11.76
C GLU A 38 7.10 -15.09 12.97
N VAL A 39 7.18 -13.79 12.75
CA VAL A 39 7.34 -12.76 13.78
C VAL A 39 6.19 -11.75 13.67
N ASN A 40 5.64 -11.36 14.83
CA ASN A 40 4.71 -10.22 14.85
C ASN A 40 5.46 -8.94 14.44
N GLY A 41 4.83 -8.10 13.62
CA GLY A 41 5.52 -6.92 13.11
C GLY A 41 4.58 -5.82 12.65
N TYR A 42 5.19 -4.72 12.24
CA TYR A 42 4.52 -3.52 11.73
C TYR A 42 5.04 -3.22 10.32
N ALA A 43 4.13 -2.86 9.41
CA ALA A 43 4.51 -2.20 8.17
C ALA A 43 4.87 -0.75 8.48
N SER A 44 6.14 -0.51 8.80
CA SER A 44 6.62 0.76 9.34
C SER A 44 6.58 1.88 8.31
N LYS A 45 6.75 1.54 7.03
CA LYS A 45 6.60 2.47 5.90
C LYS A 45 6.08 1.74 4.67
N ILE A 46 5.03 2.30 4.06
CA ILE A 46 4.51 1.87 2.76
C ILE A 46 4.79 2.98 1.77
N LYS A 47 5.29 2.63 0.60
CA LYS A 47 5.47 3.52 -0.56
C LYS A 47 4.57 3.10 -1.70
N ASP A 48 4.12 4.10 -2.47
CA ASP A 48 3.39 3.89 -3.71
C ASP A 48 3.99 4.81 -4.80
N THR A 49 4.29 4.24 -5.96
CA THR A 49 4.92 4.93 -7.09
C THR A 49 3.90 5.04 -8.22
N LEU A 50 3.31 6.23 -8.32
CA LEU A 50 2.24 6.53 -9.25
C LEU A 50 2.78 6.70 -10.67
N PRO A 51 2.26 5.98 -11.68
CA PRO A 51 2.70 6.13 -13.05
C PRO A 51 2.37 7.51 -13.61
N ILE A 52 3.12 7.95 -14.62
CA ILE A 52 2.78 9.16 -15.39
C ILE A 52 1.39 8.97 -15.99
N GLY A 53 0.48 9.88 -15.66
CA GLY A 53 -0.94 9.76 -15.99
C GLY A 53 -1.83 9.65 -14.76
N LEU A 54 -1.24 9.41 -13.60
CA LEU A 54 -1.91 9.56 -12.30
C LEU A 54 -1.29 10.69 -11.49
N GLU A 55 -2.13 11.34 -10.70
CA GLU A 55 -1.73 12.43 -9.80
C GLU A 55 -2.31 12.18 -8.41
N PHE A 56 -1.48 12.30 -7.38
CA PHE A 56 -1.90 12.25 -5.98
C PHE A 56 -2.85 13.41 -5.66
N VAL A 57 -4.01 13.12 -5.07
CA VAL A 57 -5.00 14.14 -4.73
C VAL A 57 -4.64 14.80 -3.41
N VAL A 58 -3.96 15.93 -3.48
CA VAL A 58 -3.59 16.72 -2.31
C VAL A 58 -4.84 17.30 -1.64
N GLY A 59 -4.86 17.32 -0.30
CA GLY A 59 -5.95 17.92 0.48
C GLY A 59 -7.20 17.05 0.62
N ASN A 60 -7.19 15.82 0.15
CA ASN A 60 -8.22 14.85 0.46
C ASN A 60 -7.88 14.15 1.78
N GLU A 61 -8.44 14.65 2.89
CA GLU A 61 -8.15 14.14 4.23
C GLU A 61 -8.71 12.72 4.46
N GLU A 62 -9.80 12.36 3.79
CA GLU A 62 -10.47 11.07 3.98
C GLU A 62 -9.57 9.89 3.59
N TYR A 63 -8.94 9.95 2.41
CA TYR A 63 -8.09 8.87 1.88
C TYR A 63 -6.61 9.22 1.98
N ASN A 64 -6.24 10.46 1.69
CA ASN A 64 -4.86 10.88 1.53
C ASN A 64 -4.27 11.59 2.76
N GLY A 65 -5.06 11.86 3.80
CA GLY A 65 -4.57 12.49 5.03
C GLY A 65 -3.50 11.68 5.79
N LYS A 66 -3.35 10.40 5.44
CA LYS A 66 -2.33 9.50 6.00
C LYS A 66 -1.04 9.45 5.17
N TRP A 67 -1.04 10.09 3.99
CA TRP A 67 0.03 9.99 3.01
C TRP A 67 0.80 11.29 2.87
N ASN A 68 2.08 11.18 2.59
CA ASN A 68 2.94 12.27 2.20
C ASN A 68 3.29 12.15 0.72
N LEU A 69 3.31 13.26 0.00
CA LEU A 69 3.90 13.33 -1.34
C LEU A 69 5.41 13.56 -1.15
N ASP A 70 6.21 12.52 -1.37
CA ASP A 70 7.66 12.56 -1.16
C ASP A 70 8.39 13.30 -2.30
N GLY A 71 7.74 13.39 -3.47
CA GLY A 71 8.29 14.09 -4.62
C GLY A 71 8.08 13.33 -5.93
N ILE A 72 9.02 13.53 -6.84
CA ILE A 72 9.04 12.92 -8.18
C ILE A 72 10.36 12.17 -8.33
N ASP A 73 10.28 10.93 -8.80
CA ASP A 73 11.46 10.10 -9.05
C ASP A 73 12.19 10.48 -10.37
N SER A 74 13.28 9.78 -10.68
CA SER A 74 14.07 10.03 -11.89
C SER A 74 13.33 9.80 -13.19
N ASP A 75 12.24 9.02 -13.16
CA ASP A 75 11.41 8.69 -14.32
C ASP A 75 10.20 9.63 -14.45
N GLY A 76 10.07 10.62 -13.57
CA GLY A 76 8.98 11.60 -13.55
C GLY A 76 7.70 11.11 -12.89
N ARG A 77 7.75 10.03 -12.12
CA ARG A 77 6.62 9.46 -11.40
C ARG A 77 6.52 10.08 -10.01
N GLN A 78 5.30 10.36 -9.57
CA GLN A 78 5.08 10.79 -8.18
C GLN A 78 5.29 9.61 -7.23
N VAL A 79 6.01 9.87 -6.14
CA VAL A 79 6.20 8.91 -5.04
C VAL A 79 5.47 9.44 -3.82
N VAL A 80 4.64 8.60 -3.24
CA VAL A 80 3.93 8.88 -2.00
C VAL A 80 4.26 7.83 -0.95
N SER A 81 4.27 8.21 0.31
CA SER A 81 4.52 7.25 1.39
C SER A 81 3.67 7.53 2.62
N THR A 82 3.51 6.48 3.43
CA THR A 82 2.85 6.58 4.73
C THR A 82 3.61 5.80 5.79
N THR A 83 3.70 6.39 6.98
CA THR A 83 4.17 5.72 8.20
C THR A 83 3.02 5.52 9.20
N TRP A 84 1.78 5.64 8.73
CA TRP A 84 0.58 5.56 9.59
C TRP A 84 0.48 4.24 10.34
N PHE A 85 1.03 3.18 9.76
CA PHE A 85 0.95 1.81 10.29
C PHE A 85 2.19 1.40 11.11
N ALA A 86 3.12 2.31 11.32
CA ALA A 86 4.24 2.09 12.22
C ALA A 86 3.78 2.01 13.68
N LYS A 87 4.59 1.39 14.52
CA LYS A 87 4.35 1.33 15.97
C LYS A 87 4.18 2.73 16.56
N GLY A 88 3.11 2.91 17.32
CA GLY A 88 2.80 4.18 17.99
C GLY A 88 2.37 5.30 17.04
N GLN A 89 2.07 4.99 15.78
CA GLN A 89 1.56 5.94 14.80
C GLN A 89 0.09 5.69 14.48
N GLY A 90 -0.53 6.61 13.76
CA GLY A 90 -1.90 6.46 13.29
C GLY A 90 -2.90 6.11 14.38
N ALA A 91 -3.51 4.93 14.28
CA ALA A 91 -4.50 4.45 15.25
C ALA A 91 -3.91 4.22 16.65
N GLU A 92 -2.59 3.94 16.74
CA GLU A 92 -1.90 3.74 18.00
C GLU A 92 -1.39 5.04 18.63
N LEU A 93 -1.50 6.16 17.93
CA LEU A 93 -0.96 7.42 18.43
C LEU A 93 -1.56 7.78 19.80
N ASN A 94 -0.69 7.91 20.81
CA ASN A 94 -1.04 8.11 22.23
C ASN A 94 -1.80 6.95 22.91
N ALA A 95 -1.97 5.80 22.25
CA ALA A 95 -2.57 4.63 22.90
C ALA A 95 -1.60 4.03 23.93
N VAL A 96 -2.15 3.64 25.08
CA VAL A 96 -1.42 2.97 26.14
C VAL A 96 -2.00 1.58 26.40
N GLU A 97 -1.25 0.72 27.07
CA GLU A 97 -1.72 -0.62 27.40
C GLU A 97 -3.07 -0.58 28.13
N GLY A 98 -4.04 -1.31 27.57
CA GLY A 98 -5.44 -1.32 28.01
C GLY A 98 -6.38 -0.51 27.14
N ASP A 99 -5.87 0.35 26.24
CA ASP A 99 -6.70 1.07 25.27
C ASP A 99 -7.12 0.15 24.12
N ALA A 100 -8.29 0.41 23.54
CA ALA A 100 -8.80 -0.34 22.38
C ALA A 100 -7.89 -0.27 21.15
N ASN A 101 -7.12 0.81 21.01
CA ASN A 101 -6.20 1.02 19.89
C ASN A 101 -4.76 0.61 20.21
N TYR A 102 -4.52 0.07 21.40
CA TYR A 102 -3.17 -0.41 21.74
C TYR A 102 -2.80 -1.58 20.83
N LYS A 103 -1.68 -1.45 20.13
CA LYS A 103 -1.24 -2.42 19.11
C LYS A 103 -2.22 -2.60 17.92
N ALA A 104 -3.00 -1.59 17.56
CA ALA A 104 -3.96 -1.66 16.46
C ALA A 104 -3.29 -1.82 15.08
N ASN A 105 -2.02 -1.41 14.96
CA ASN A 105 -1.23 -1.55 13.73
C ASN A 105 -0.38 -2.83 13.70
N LEU A 106 -0.32 -3.59 14.82
CA LEU A 106 0.47 -4.81 14.89
C LEU A 106 -0.20 -5.92 14.06
N LEU A 107 0.56 -6.47 13.14
CA LEU A 107 0.20 -7.67 12.39
C LEU A 107 0.78 -8.90 13.08
N ASN A 108 -0.09 -9.83 13.47
CA ASN A 108 0.34 -11.06 14.10
C ASN A 108 0.92 -12.03 13.08
N ALA A 109 1.96 -12.73 13.45
CA ALA A 109 2.59 -13.74 12.62
C ALA A 109 1.60 -14.84 12.21
N LEU A 110 1.62 -15.22 10.94
CA LEU A 110 0.86 -16.36 10.42
C LEU A 110 1.47 -17.68 10.88
N LYS A 111 2.81 -17.75 10.95
CA LYS A 111 3.57 -18.92 11.35
C LYS A 111 4.19 -18.67 12.72
N LYS A 112 4.21 -19.69 13.58
CA LYS A 112 4.91 -19.65 14.84
C LYS A 112 5.66 -20.96 15.03
N ASP A 113 6.96 -20.87 15.30
CA ASP A 113 7.84 -22.04 15.45
C ASP A 113 7.79 -23.00 14.24
N GLY A 114 7.71 -22.44 13.02
CA GLY A 114 7.61 -23.19 11.77
C GLY A 114 6.25 -23.85 11.52
N ALA A 115 5.26 -23.62 12.38
CA ALA A 115 3.90 -24.10 12.21
C ALA A 115 2.94 -22.94 11.89
N ILE A 116 2.03 -23.15 10.95
CA ILE A 116 0.96 -22.20 10.66
C ILE A 116 0.11 -21.99 11.92
N SER A 117 -0.18 -20.73 12.24
CA SER A 117 -1.03 -20.39 13.37
C SER A 117 -2.37 -21.15 13.31
N THR A 118 -2.72 -21.80 14.42
CA THR A 118 -3.99 -22.52 14.55
C THR A 118 -5.19 -21.59 14.63
N THR A 119 -4.98 -20.28 14.83
CA THR A 119 -6.08 -19.32 15.01
C THR A 119 -6.71 -18.92 13.68
N ASN A 120 -5.93 -18.82 12.59
CA ASN A 120 -6.46 -18.54 11.26
C ASN A 120 -5.46 -18.94 10.16
N PRO A 121 -5.28 -20.26 9.89
CA PRO A 121 -4.23 -20.74 8.99
C PRO A 121 -4.40 -20.34 7.52
N GLU A 122 -5.59 -19.87 7.12
CA GLU A 122 -5.91 -19.52 5.74
C GLU A 122 -6.04 -18.01 5.52
N ASN A 123 -5.95 -17.20 6.58
CA ASN A 123 -6.11 -15.76 6.49
C ASN A 123 -5.06 -15.08 7.38
N PRO A 124 -3.94 -14.64 6.81
CA PRO A 124 -2.97 -13.84 7.53
C PRO A 124 -3.59 -12.53 8.01
N ASP A 125 -3.08 -11.98 9.11
CA ASP A 125 -3.43 -10.63 9.54
C ASP A 125 -3.08 -9.62 8.46
N TYR A 126 -3.93 -8.60 8.29
CA TYR A 126 -3.70 -7.58 7.29
C TYR A 126 -4.13 -6.19 7.74
N LEU A 127 -3.57 -5.19 7.07
CA LEU A 127 -3.98 -3.80 7.14
C LEU A 127 -4.23 -3.25 5.73
N ASP A 128 -5.21 -2.37 5.61
CA ASP A 128 -5.54 -1.70 4.34
C ASP A 128 -5.08 -0.24 4.37
N ALA A 129 -4.22 0.12 3.44
CA ALA A 129 -3.85 1.50 3.14
C ALA A 129 -4.53 1.95 1.86
N GLN A 130 -5.30 3.05 1.92
CA GLN A 130 -5.99 3.59 0.75
C GLN A 130 -5.33 4.86 0.28
N VAL A 131 -5.14 5.00 -1.04
CA VAL A 131 -4.63 6.20 -1.68
C VAL A 131 -5.52 6.60 -2.85
N LEU A 132 -5.95 7.86 -2.88
CA LEU A 132 -6.78 8.42 -3.92
C LEU A 132 -5.93 9.19 -4.93
N CYS A 133 -6.07 8.79 -6.19
CA CYS A 133 -5.40 9.41 -7.32
C CYS A 133 -6.40 9.95 -8.34
N LYS A 134 -5.98 10.93 -9.14
CA LYS A 134 -6.74 11.46 -10.25
C LYS A 134 -6.07 11.09 -11.56
N VAL A 135 -6.87 10.64 -12.52
CA VAL A 135 -6.40 10.39 -13.89
C VAL A 135 -6.22 11.73 -14.61
N THR A 136 -5.01 11.97 -15.12
CA THR A 136 -4.67 13.22 -15.80
C THR A 136 -4.80 13.09 -17.32
N GLU A 137 -4.73 14.20 -18.04
CA GLU A 137 -4.72 14.23 -19.51
C GLU A 137 -3.47 13.54 -20.13
N ASN A 138 -2.46 13.26 -19.30
CA ASN A 138 -1.27 12.48 -19.71
C ASN A 138 -1.53 10.97 -19.75
N ALA A 139 -2.65 10.51 -19.23
CA ALA A 139 -3.11 9.14 -19.40
C ALA A 139 -3.61 8.97 -20.84
N THR A 140 -2.83 8.31 -21.67
CA THR A 140 -3.16 8.09 -23.09
C THR A 140 -3.87 6.75 -23.27
N SER A 141 -4.87 6.70 -24.15
CA SER A 141 -5.72 5.51 -24.36
C SER A 141 -5.00 4.29 -24.94
N ASP A 142 -3.75 4.44 -25.35
CA ASP A 142 -2.90 3.38 -25.91
C ASP A 142 -1.98 2.75 -24.87
N ARG A 143 -2.02 3.22 -23.62
CA ARG A 143 -1.13 2.76 -22.55
C ARG A 143 -1.89 2.17 -21.39
N VAL A 144 -1.37 1.06 -20.90
CA VAL A 144 -1.68 0.54 -19.57
C VAL A 144 -0.78 1.25 -18.58
N LEU A 145 -1.37 1.92 -17.60
CA LEU A 145 -0.66 2.53 -16.49
C LEU A 145 -0.55 1.50 -15.37
N VAL A 146 0.66 1.31 -14.87
CA VAL A 146 0.94 0.35 -13.81
C VAL A 146 1.34 1.11 -12.56
N ASN A 147 0.56 0.96 -11.51
CA ASN A 147 0.85 1.49 -10.19
C ASN A 147 1.59 0.44 -9.38
N TYR A 148 2.61 0.85 -8.63
CA TYR A 148 3.46 -0.05 -7.84
C TYR A 148 3.47 0.37 -6.38
N ALA A 149 3.12 -0.55 -5.51
CA ALA A 149 3.21 -0.38 -4.06
C ALA A 149 4.25 -1.34 -3.47
N GLN A 150 4.89 -0.92 -2.40
CA GLN A 150 5.86 -1.73 -1.66
C GLN A 150 5.85 -1.43 -0.16
N ILE A 151 6.26 -2.41 0.64
CA ILE A 151 6.67 -2.19 2.02
C ILE A 151 8.10 -1.65 1.96
N ALA A 152 8.29 -0.40 2.35
CA ALA A 152 9.59 0.26 2.25
C ALA A 152 10.37 0.23 3.57
N ASP A 153 9.73 -0.17 4.66
CA ASP A 153 10.33 -0.37 5.97
C ASP A 153 9.39 -1.19 6.86
N ASP A 154 9.93 -2.09 7.64
CA ASP A 154 9.20 -2.92 8.58
C ASP A 154 9.88 -2.96 9.96
N SER A 155 9.20 -3.49 10.95
CA SER A 155 9.77 -3.65 12.30
C SER A 155 9.08 -4.75 13.10
N ASP A 156 9.80 -5.28 14.09
CA ASP A 156 9.26 -6.24 15.07
C ASP A 156 8.18 -5.62 15.98
N GLU A 157 7.58 -6.42 16.84
CA GLU A 157 6.57 -5.96 17.81
C GLU A 157 7.10 -4.91 18.79
N ASN A 158 8.41 -4.77 18.94
CA ASN A 158 9.07 -3.77 19.78
C ASN A 158 9.38 -2.49 19.01
N GLY A 159 9.23 -2.49 17.67
CA GLY A 159 9.55 -1.38 16.78
C GLY A 159 11.03 -1.36 16.37
N ASN A 160 11.76 -2.46 16.54
CA ASN A 160 13.10 -2.56 16.02
C ASN A 160 13.06 -2.99 14.55
N PRO A 161 13.89 -2.40 13.67
CA PRO A 161 13.99 -2.88 12.29
C PRO A 161 14.24 -4.38 12.22
N ILE A 162 13.64 -5.05 11.27
CA ILE A 162 13.86 -6.47 10.97
C ILE A 162 14.56 -6.55 9.61
N ASP A 163 15.51 -7.47 9.48
CA ASP A 163 16.03 -7.86 8.16
C ASP A 163 15.06 -8.88 7.56
N ASP A 164 14.47 -8.56 6.43
CA ASP A 164 13.69 -9.52 5.66
C ASP A 164 14.62 -10.57 5.05
N ILE A 165 14.15 -11.83 4.94
CA ILE A 165 14.99 -12.96 4.51
C ILE A 165 14.95 -13.11 3.01
N ASP A 166 13.85 -12.78 2.35
CA ASP A 166 13.56 -13.05 0.94
C ASP A 166 13.16 -11.82 0.11
N SER A 167 13.10 -10.64 0.74
CA SER A 167 12.95 -9.37 0.05
C SER A 167 13.93 -8.31 0.56
N THR A 168 14.02 -7.20 -0.16
CA THR A 168 14.85 -6.04 0.23
C THR A 168 13.98 -4.79 0.24
N PRO A 169 13.58 -4.28 1.41
CA PRO A 169 12.74 -3.10 1.52
C PRO A 169 13.30 -1.90 0.72
N ASP A 170 12.39 -1.12 0.12
CA ASP A 170 12.69 0.11 -0.63
C ASP A 170 13.63 -0.06 -1.85
N ASN A 171 13.63 -1.24 -2.47
CA ASN A 171 14.48 -1.52 -3.62
C ASN A 171 13.76 -1.49 -4.98
N PHE A 172 12.49 -1.12 -5.03
CA PHE A 172 11.74 -1.00 -6.27
C PHE A 172 12.37 0.03 -7.19
N VAL A 173 13.10 -0.45 -8.20
CA VAL A 173 13.83 0.38 -9.17
C VAL A 173 13.40 0.11 -10.61
N ASN A 174 12.87 -1.09 -10.91
CA ASN A 174 12.58 -1.51 -12.28
C ASN A 174 11.35 -2.42 -12.34
N PRO A 175 10.30 -2.02 -13.09
CA PRO A 175 9.08 -2.81 -13.27
C PRO A 175 9.28 -4.10 -14.07
N ASP A 176 10.44 -4.30 -14.69
CA ASP A 176 10.73 -5.48 -15.52
C ASP A 176 11.42 -6.62 -14.74
N ARG A 177 11.70 -6.43 -13.45
CA ARG A 177 12.28 -7.47 -12.60
C ARG A 177 11.21 -8.41 -12.03
N GLU A 178 11.60 -9.54 -11.52
CA GLU A 178 10.75 -10.37 -10.67
C GLU A 178 10.37 -9.60 -9.40
N PHE A 179 9.08 -9.57 -9.05
CA PHE A 179 8.61 -8.93 -7.82
C PHE A 179 9.01 -9.77 -6.62
N GLU A 180 9.44 -9.09 -5.58
CA GLU A 180 9.61 -9.66 -4.26
C GLU A 180 8.24 -9.70 -3.54
N ASP A 181 8.13 -10.37 -2.42
CA ASP A 181 6.84 -10.52 -1.72
C ASP A 181 6.39 -9.24 -0.98
N ASP A 182 7.30 -8.28 -0.80
CA ASP A 182 7.03 -6.95 -0.26
C ASP A 182 6.48 -5.96 -1.31
N GLU A 183 6.30 -6.39 -2.57
CA GLU A 183 5.88 -5.54 -3.69
C GLU A 183 4.66 -6.09 -4.43
N ASP A 184 3.81 -5.18 -4.90
CA ASP A 184 2.70 -5.54 -5.79
C ASP A 184 2.34 -4.40 -6.75
N PHE A 185 1.58 -4.73 -7.79
CA PHE A 185 1.14 -3.76 -8.79
C PHE A 185 -0.32 -3.92 -9.18
N GLU A 186 -0.91 -2.79 -9.63
CA GLU A 186 -2.24 -2.78 -10.26
C GLU A 186 -2.24 -1.97 -11.55
N ARG A 187 -3.18 -2.29 -12.45
CA ARG A 187 -3.27 -1.73 -13.80
C ARG A 187 -4.54 -0.95 -14.03
N ILE A 188 -4.41 0.18 -14.74
CA ILE A 188 -5.52 0.93 -15.34
C ILE A 188 -5.22 1.22 -16.82
N LYS A 189 -6.26 1.50 -17.62
CA LYS A 189 -6.13 1.86 -19.04
C LYS A 189 -7.26 2.76 -19.51
#